data_b5d467a212faffcf6dc1bc601ce3358d
#
_entry.id   b5d467a212faffcf6dc1bc601ce3358d
#
_cell.length_a   1.000
_cell.length_b   1.000
_cell.length_c   1.000
_cell.angle_alpha   90.00
_cell.angle_beta   90.00
_cell.angle_gamma   90.00
#
_symmetry.space_group_name_H-M   'P 1'
#
loop_
_entity.id
_entity.type
_entity.pdbx_description
1 polymer ?
#
loop_
_entity_poly.entity_id
_entity_poly.type
_entity_poly.pdbx_seq_one_letter_code
_entity_poly.pdbx_strand_id
1 'polypeptide(L)'
;GPGAGATAGAFYGRLTDTHHLISFDMGGTTAKMCLIEEFEPEHAHEFEAGRVRRFKKGSGLPLKVPVIDLIEIGAGGGSLARVDNMGLLKVGPDSSGSDPGPVCYGQGGTQPAVTDADLLLGYLSPEYFLGGEMDLNLSSVEGAVQDTLASATGLSVTDVAAGIHSIVNENMAAATRMYIAEKGRDPRRYALLASGGAGPVHAYGMAKLLKINRVICPL
;
A
#
# COMPACT_ATOMS: atom_id res chain seq x y z
N GLY A 1 -10.52 9.99 2.98
CA GLY A 1 -9.17 10.35 3.41
C GLY A 1 -8.70 9.60 4.64
N PRO A 2 -7.44 9.79 5.11
CA PRO A 2 -6.81 8.92 6.13
C PRO A 2 -7.58 8.85 7.46
N GLY A 3 -8.14 9.96 7.91
CA GLY A 3 -8.96 9.99 9.13
C GLY A 3 -10.24 9.16 9.01
N ALA A 4 -10.85 9.14 7.84
CA ALA A 4 -12.04 8.32 7.58
C ALA A 4 -11.71 6.81 7.64
N GLY A 5 -10.52 6.39 7.16
CA GLY A 5 -10.06 5.01 7.28
C GLY A 5 -9.90 4.57 8.74
N ALA A 6 -9.35 5.43 9.60
CA ALA A 6 -9.24 5.13 11.04
C ALA A 6 -10.61 5.06 11.72
N THR A 7 -11.54 5.99 11.38
CA THR A 7 -12.91 5.98 11.91
C THR A 7 -13.68 4.73 11.44
N ALA A 8 -13.54 4.36 10.16
CA ALA A 8 -14.10 3.12 9.63
C ALA A 8 -13.53 1.90 10.37
N GLY A 9 -12.23 1.91 10.69
CA GLY A 9 -11.60 0.87 11.49
C GLY A 9 -12.23 0.70 12.86
N ALA A 10 -12.52 1.79 13.57
CA ALA A 10 -13.23 1.74 14.85
C ALA A 10 -14.65 1.16 14.70
N PHE A 11 -15.36 1.55 13.64
CA PHE A 11 -16.70 1.02 13.34
C PHE A 11 -16.66 -0.49 13.07
N TYR A 12 -15.76 -0.96 12.19
CA TYR A 12 -15.65 -2.39 11.88
C TYR A 12 -15.10 -3.20 13.05
N GLY A 13 -14.26 -2.60 13.90
CA GLY A 13 -13.82 -3.21 15.16
C GLY A 13 -15.01 -3.55 16.06
N ARG A 14 -15.93 -2.60 16.26
CA ARG A 14 -17.17 -2.83 17.02
C ARG A 14 -18.07 -3.86 16.35
N LEU A 15 -18.24 -3.78 15.03
CA LEU A 15 -19.12 -4.69 14.28
C LEU A 15 -18.63 -6.15 14.34
N THR A 16 -17.31 -6.37 14.38
CA THR A 16 -16.69 -7.71 14.36
C THR A 16 -16.17 -8.16 15.73
N ASP A 17 -16.45 -7.40 16.77
CA ASP A 17 -15.94 -7.61 18.14
C ASP A 17 -14.40 -7.82 18.15
N THR A 18 -13.71 -6.92 17.48
CA THR A 18 -12.26 -6.98 17.34
C THR A 18 -11.61 -5.75 17.98
N HIS A 19 -11.09 -5.94 19.20
CA HIS A 19 -10.59 -4.85 20.03
C HIS A 19 -9.27 -4.23 19.56
N HIS A 20 -8.45 -5.02 18.84
CA HIS A 20 -7.13 -4.58 18.37
C HIS A 20 -7.03 -4.72 16.86
N LEU A 21 -6.98 -3.60 16.16
CA LEU A 21 -6.90 -3.54 14.70
C LEU A 21 -5.74 -2.67 14.22
N ILE A 22 -5.13 -3.08 13.14
CA ILE A 22 -4.32 -2.22 12.28
C ILE A 22 -5.23 -1.83 11.11
N SER A 23 -5.65 -0.56 11.04
CA SER A 23 -6.30 -0.03 9.85
C SER A 23 -5.25 0.18 8.78
N PHE A 24 -5.40 -0.52 7.66
CA PHE A 24 -4.54 -0.46 6.48
C PHE A 24 -5.37 0.08 5.31
N ASP A 25 -5.08 1.31 4.91
CA ASP A 25 -5.74 1.99 3.79
C ASP A 25 -4.71 2.22 2.68
N MET A 26 -4.81 1.48 1.58
CA MET A 26 -3.93 1.63 0.43
C MET A 26 -4.71 2.09 -0.79
N GLY A 27 -4.32 3.26 -1.27
CA GLY A 27 -4.83 3.84 -2.51
C GLY A 27 -3.83 3.75 -3.66
N GLY A 28 -4.00 4.61 -4.66
CA GLY A 28 -3.10 4.66 -5.83
C GLY A 28 -1.70 5.20 -5.53
N THR A 29 -1.55 6.11 -4.56
CA THR A 29 -0.28 6.82 -4.31
C THR A 29 0.39 6.45 -3.00
N THR A 30 -0.40 6.27 -1.95
CA THR A 30 0.10 6.03 -0.59
C THR A 30 -0.68 4.95 0.13
N ALA A 31 0.01 4.27 1.06
CA ALA A 31 -0.62 3.44 2.07
C ALA A 31 -0.55 4.15 3.43
N LYS A 32 -1.60 4.01 4.22
CA LYS A 32 -1.72 4.61 5.55
C LYS A 32 -2.08 3.55 6.56
N MET A 33 -1.50 3.65 7.75
CA MET A 33 -1.78 2.72 8.83
C MET A 33 -1.98 3.46 10.14
N CYS A 34 -2.97 3.00 10.89
CA CYS A 34 -3.32 3.49 12.22
C CYS A 34 -3.61 2.31 13.13
N LEU A 35 -3.19 2.40 14.39
CA LEU A 35 -3.58 1.45 15.42
C LEU A 35 -4.94 1.85 16.01
N ILE A 36 -5.78 0.86 16.23
CA ILE A 36 -7.07 0.99 16.88
C ILE A 36 -7.06 0.02 18.05
N GLU A 37 -7.23 0.55 19.25
CA GLU A 37 -7.31 -0.22 20.49
C GLU A 37 -8.61 0.10 21.21
N GLU A 38 -9.30 -0.93 21.67
CA GLU A 38 -10.61 -0.80 22.34
C GLU A 38 -11.60 0.06 21.53
N PHE A 39 -11.59 -0.15 20.21
CA PHE A 39 -12.45 0.55 19.24
C PHE A 39 -12.19 2.05 19.09
N GLU A 40 -11.04 2.53 19.55
CA GLU A 40 -10.66 3.94 19.40
C GLU A 40 -9.33 4.05 18.62
N PRO A 41 -9.26 4.91 17.58
CA PRO A 41 -8.01 5.20 16.89
C PRO A 41 -7.01 5.85 17.85
N GLU A 42 -5.76 5.49 17.72
CA GLU A 42 -4.71 6.13 18.52
C GLU A 42 -4.55 7.61 18.14
N HIS A 43 -4.36 8.48 19.13
CA HIS A 43 -4.20 9.92 18.93
C HIS A 43 -2.81 10.38 19.35
N ALA A 44 -2.26 11.32 18.59
CA ALA A 44 -1.07 12.08 18.94
C ALA A 44 -1.44 13.51 19.31
N HIS A 45 -0.77 14.07 20.31
CA HIS A 45 -0.97 15.48 20.74
C HIS A 45 -0.08 16.45 19.96
N GLU A 46 0.85 15.94 19.19
CA GLU A 46 1.81 16.71 18.41
C GLU A 46 1.97 16.08 17.03
N PHE A 47 1.94 16.91 16.02
CA PHE A 47 2.15 16.53 14.61
C PHE A 47 3.30 17.34 14.04
N GLU A 48 4.19 16.71 13.29
CA GLU A 48 5.27 17.41 12.59
C GLU A 48 4.91 17.58 11.11
N ALA A 49 4.67 18.82 10.69
CA ALA A 49 4.46 19.16 9.28
C ALA A 49 5.79 19.29 8.54
N GLY A 50 5.83 18.90 7.25
CA GLY A 50 6.97 19.11 6.37
C GLY A 50 8.25 18.41 6.82
N ARG A 51 8.19 17.19 7.34
CA ARG A 51 9.38 16.40 7.73
C ARG A 51 10.36 16.28 6.58
N VAL A 52 11.57 16.77 6.78
CA VAL A 52 12.68 16.65 5.81
C VAL A 52 13.21 15.21 5.73
N ARG A 53 13.18 14.50 6.86
CA ARG A 53 13.58 13.08 6.93
C ARG A 53 12.38 12.24 7.33
N ARG A 54 11.95 11.36 6.43
CA ARG A 54 10.93 10.33 6.73
C ARG A 54 11.33 9.55 7.97
N PHE A 55 10.41 9.29 8.88
CA PHE A 55 10.60 8.51 10.11
C PHE A 55 11.54 9.12 11.16
N LYS A 56 12.11 10.33 10.97
CA LYS A 56 12.91 10.98 11.99
C LYS A 56 12.11 12.07 12.71
N LYS A 57 11.74 11.82 13.98
CA LYS A 57 11.17 12.85 14.86
C LYS A 57 12.10 14.04 15.00
N GLY A 58 11.54 15.26 15.04
CA GLY A 58 12.30 16.50 15.13
C GLY A 58 12.87 17.00 13.81
N SER A 59 12.43 16.44 12.66
CA SER A 59 12.85 16.90 11.34
C SER A 59 11.83 17.78 10.62
N GLY A 60 10.65 17.99 11.21
CA GLY A 60 9.57 18.85 10.72
C GLY A 60 9.23 20.00 11.66
N LEU A 61 8.25 20.82 11.29
CA LEU A 61 7.70 21.88 12.12
C LEU A 61 6.69 21.27 13.11
N PRO A 62 6.94 21.33 14.43
CA PRO A 62 6.00 20.76 15.41
C PRO A 62 4.74 21.61 15.52
N LEU A 63 3.59 20.99 15.40
CA LEU A 63 2.28 21.57 15.62
C LEU A 63 1.60 20.83 16.77
N LYS A 64 1.23 21.54 17.82
CA LYS A 64 0.50 20.98 18.98
C LYS A 64 -1.00 21.00 18.72
N VAL A 65 -1.47 20.01 18.00
CA VAL A 65 -2.89 19.77 17.73
C VAL A 65 -3.19 18.29 17.90
N PRO A 66 -4.34 17.92 18.48
CA PRO A 66 -4.74 16.51 18.53
C PRO A 66 -5.03 16.01 17.12
N VAL A 67 -4.34 14.95 16.71
CA VAL A 67 -4.52 14.30 15.42
C VAL A 67 -4.60 12.79 15.63
N ILE A 68 -5.23 12.09 14.70
CA ILE A 68 -5.12 10.63 14.64
C ILE A 68 -3.66 10.29 14.34
N ASP A 69 -3.05 9.46 15.17
CA ASP A 69 -1.69 9.01 14.96
C ASP A 69 -1.67 7.93 13.88
N LEU A 70 -1.11 8.28 12.75
CA LEU A 70 -1.00 7.40 11.60
C LEU A 70 0.36 7.54 10.92
N ILE A 71 0.80 6.46 10.31
CA ILE A 71 1.96 6.49 9.41
C ILE A 71 1.49 6.53 7.96
N GLU A 72 2.14 7.36 7.15
CA GLU A 72 1.96 7.40 5.71
C GLU A 72 3.19 6.85 5.00
N ILE A 73 2.96 5.91 4.11
CA ILE A 73 3.98 5.20 3.34
C ILE A 73 3.80 5.54 1.87
N GLY A 74 4.87 5.98 1.20
CA GLY A 74 4.86 6.25 -0.25
C GLY A 74 4.88 4.94 -1.04
N ALA A 75 3.83 4.15 -0.88
CA ALA A 75 3.58 2.90 -1.57
C ALA A 75 2.08 2.83 -1.89
N GLY A 76 1.74 2.60 -3.13
CA GLY A 76 0.36 2.52 -3.61
C GLY A 76 0.29 1.79 -4.94
N GLY A 77 -0.89 1.61 -5.48
CA GLY A 77 -1.11 0.94 -6.77
C GLY A 77 -0.37 1.59 -7.94
N GLY A 78 -0.19 2.91 -7.91
CA GLY A 78 0.56 3.65 -8.91
C GLY A 78 2.08 3.70 -8.68
N SER A 79 2.63 3.07 -7.63
CA SER A 79 4.08 3.07 -7.39
C SER A 79 4.82 2.44 -8.55
N LEU A 80 5.75 3.21 -9.14
CA LEU A 80 6.48 2.82 -10.34
C LEU A 80 7.55 1.77 -10.05
N ALA A 81 7.66 0.79 -10.92
CA ALA A 81 8.72 -0.20 -10.91
C ALA A 81 9.86 0.20 -11.87
N ARG A 82 11.09 -0.05 -11.45
CA ARG A 82 12.29 0.20 -12.27
C ARG A 82 13.40 -0.77 -11.90
N VAL A 83 14.34 -0.91 -12.79
CA VAL A 83 15.61 -1.62 -12.52
C VAL A 83 16.69 -0.56 -12.25
N ASP A 84 17.42 -0.71 -11.16
CA ASP A 84 18.52 0.20 -10.82
C ASP A 84 19.82 -0.13 -11.60
N ASN A 85 20.85 0.69 -11.43
CA ASN A 85 22.14 0.53 -12.11
C ASN A 85 22.90 -0.77 -11.74
N MET A 86 22.43 -1.48 -10.71
CA MET A 86 22.98 -2.78 -10.29
C MET A 86 22.14 -3.96 -10.80
N GLY A 87 21.11 -3.70 -11.63
CA GLY A 87 20.22 -4.72 -12.14
C GLY A 87 19.14 -5.17 -11.14
N LEU A 88 18.92 -4.44 -10.04
CA LEU A 88 17.95 -4.80 -9.03
C LEU A 88 16.61 -4.14 -9.27
N LEU A 89 15.53 -4.92 -9.16
CA LEU A 89 14.17 -4.42 -9.22
C LEU A 89 13.86 -3.55 -8.00
N LYS A 90 13.32 -2.36 -8.24
CA LYS A 90 12.88 -1.37 -7.23
C LYS A 90 11.45 -0.96 -7.48
N VAL A 91 10.71 -0.64 -6.41
CA VAL A 91 9.33 -0.14 -6.48
C VAL A 91 9.21 1.13 -5.65
N GLY A 92 8.67 2.17 -6.28
CA GLY A 92 8.55 3.50 -5.67
C GLY A 92 9.92 4.20 -5.48
N PRO A 93 9.95 5.35 -4.79
CA PRO A 93 8.82 6.08 -4.21
C PRO A 93 7.98 6.85 -5.23
N ASP A 94 8.42 6.93 -6.50
CA ASP A 94 7.71 7.62 -7.55
C ASP A 94 6.40 6.91 -7.89
N SER A 95 5.39 7.69 -8.27
CA SER A 95 4.06 7.20 -8.61
C SER A 95 3.63 7.71 -9.97
N SER A 96 2.94 6.86 -10.74
CA SER A 96 2.29 7.25 -12.00
C SER A 96 1.13 8.23 -11.81
N GLY A 97 0.64 8.38 -10.56
CA GLY A 97 -0.59 9.12 -10.30
C GLY A 97 -1.80 8.42 -10.90
N SER A 98 -2.85 9.22 -11.16
CA SER A 98 -4.05 8.78 -11.88
C SER A 98 -4.03 9.18 -13.36
N ASP A 99 -3.19 10.14 -13.73
CA ASP A 99 -2.99 10.66 -15.08
C ASP A 99 -1.48 10.87 -15.30
N PRO A 100 -0.85 10.16 -16.24
CA PRO A 100 -1.41 9.13 -17.13
C PRO A 100 -1.76 7.82 -16.42
N GLY A 101 -1.38 7.60 -15.17
CA GLY A 101 -1.69 6.40 -14.40
C GLY A 101 -0.83 5.18 -14.81
N PRO A 102 -1.14 4.00 -14.26
CA PRO A 102 -0.59 2.71 -14.66
C PRO A 102 -0.76 2.43 -16.16
N VAL A 103 0.10 1.60 -16.73
CA VAL A 103 0.05 1.22 -18.15
C VAL A 103 -1.29 0.60 -18.53
N CYS A 104 -1.85 -0.22 -17.64
CA CYS A 104 -3.13 -0.90 -17.87
C CYS A 104 -4.32 0.05 -18.08
N TYR A 105 -4.23 1.31 -17.62
CA TYR A 105 -5.32 2.29 -17.82
C TYR A 105 -5.47 2.74 -19.28
N GLY A 106 -4.43 2.55 -20.12
CA GLY A 106 -4.47 2.96 -21.53
C GLY A 106 -4.48 4.46 -21.74
N GLN A 107 -4.12 5.26 -20.74
CA GLN A 107 -4.15 6.72 -20.75
C GLN A 107 -2.78 7.37 -21.03
N GLY A 108 -1.84 6.59 -21.59
CA GLY A 108 -0.50 7.07 -21.94
C GLY A 108 0.59 6.76 -20.92
N GLY A 109 0.29 6.02 -19.86
CA GLY A 109 1.29 5.46 -18.95
C GLY A 109 2.21 4.48 -19.70
N THR A 110 3.54 4.63 -19.51
CA THR A 110 4.56 3.80 -20.18
C THR A 110 5.43 3.02 -19.20
N GLN A 111 5.48 3.43 -17.94
CA GLN A 111 6.26 2.77 -16.91
C GLN A 111 5.37 1.85 -16.07
N PRO A 112 5.75 0.56 -15.94
CA PRO A 112 4.98 -0.38 -15.12
C PRO A 112 4.86 0.06 -13.66
N ALA A 113 3.67 -0.08 -13.11
CA ALA A 113 3.32 0.23 -11.73
C ALA A 113 2.86 -1.03 -10.97
N VAL A 114 2.60 -0.90 -9.69
CA VAL A 114 2.08 -1.99 -8.84
C VAL A 114 0.75 -2.52 -9.37
N THR A 115 -0.18 -1.64 -9.77
CA THR A 115 -1.48 -2.06 -10.36
C THR A 115 -1.29 -2.92 -11.62
N ASP A 116 -0.27 -2.62 -12.43
CA ASP A 116 0.05 -3.44 -13.61
C ASP A 116 0.52 -4.84 -13.21
N ALA A 117 1.36 -4.93 -12.18
CA ALA A 117 1.79 -6.21 -11.64
C ALA A 117 0.63 -7.02 -11.03
N ASP A 118 -0.27 -6.37 -10.32
CA ASP A 118 -1.45 -7.00 -9.73
C ASP A 118 -2.41 -7.54 -10.82
N LEU A 119 -2.53 -6.82 -11.93
CA LEU A 119 -3.29 -7.28 -13.10
C LEU A 119 -2.64 -8.51 -13.75
N LEU A 120 -1.31 -8.50 -13.97
CA LEU A 120 -0.56 -9.64 -14.52
C LEU A 120 -0.66 -10.89 -13.65
N LEU A 121 -0.73 -10.72 -12.33
CA LEU A 121 -0.89 -11.81 -11.37
C LEU A 121 -2.34 -12.31 -11.23
N GLY A 122 -3.29 -11.68 -11.92
CA GLY A 122 -4.70 -12.05 -11.88
C GLY A 122 -5.43 -11.62 -10.60
N TYR A 123 -4.88 -10.69 -9.83
CA TYR A 123 -5.54 -10.14 -8.65
C TYR A 123 -6.61 -9.11 -9.00
N LEU A 124 -6.54 -8.54 -10.20
CA LEU A 124 -7.53 -7.60 -10.74
C LEU A 124 -8.22 -8.22 -11.95
N SER A 125 -9.55 -8.05 -12.06
CA SER A 125 -10.29 -8.39 -13.27
C SER A 125 -10.10 -7.28 -14.32
N PRO A 126 -9.64 -7.61 -15.53
CA PRO A 126 -9.47 -6.62 -16.58
C PRO A 126 -10.83 -5.98 -17.01
N GLU A 127 -11.93 -6.71 -16.86
CA GLU A 127 -13.28 -6.31 -17.33
C GLU A 127 -14.12 -5.67 -16.22
N TYR A 128 -13.65 -5.64 -14.99
CA TYR A 128 -14.45 -5.18 -13.83
C TYR A 128 -13.67 -4.23 -12.92
N PHE A 129 -12.86 -3.37 -13.49
CA PHE A 129 -12.19 -2.34 -12.70
C PHE A 129 -13.14 -1.14 -12.52
N LEU A 130 -13.09 -0.49 -11.32
CA LEU A 130 -14.00 0.57 -10.93
C LEU A 130 -15.51 0.19 -11.10
N GLY A 131 -15.85 -1.06 -10.76
CA GLY A 131 -17.23 -1.53 -10.92
C GLY A 131 -17.66 -1.75 -12.38
N GLY A 132 -16.70 -1.91 -13.29
CA GLY A 132 -16.93 -2.08 -14.73
C GLY A 132 -16.96 -0.76 -15.51
N GLU A 133 -16.55 0.36 -14.88
CA GLU A 133 -16.47 1.66 -15.58
C GLU A 133 -15.17 1.81 -16.39
N MET A 134 -14.19 0.95 -16.15
CA MET A 134 -12.91 0.97 -16.86
C MET A 134 -12.43 -0.45 -17.17
N ASP A 135 -12.09 -0.71 -18.43
CA ASP A 135 -11.39 -1.92 -18.84
C ASP A 135 -9.89 -1.73 -18.74
N LEU A 136 -9.17 -2.74 -18.21
CA LEU A 136 -7.73 -2.72 -18.10
C LEU A 136 -7.07 -3.46 -19.27
N ASN A 137 -6.05 -2.86 -19.86
CA ASN A 137 -5.34 -3.41 -21.02
C ASN A 137 -4.17 -4.32 -20.60
N LEU A 138 -4.42 -5.62 -20.49
CA LEU A 138 -3.43 -6.62 -20.10
C LEU A 138 -2.27 -6.73 -21.11
N SER A 139 -2.56 -6.72 -22.42
CA SER A 139 -1.54 -6.87 -23.44
C SER A 139 -0.53 -5.72 -23.48
N SER A 140 -0.99 -4.50 -23.21
CA SER A 140 -0.11 -3.34 -23.09
C SER A 140 0.85 -3.48 -21.89
N VAL A 141 0.37 -4.05 -20.78
CA VAL A 141 1.18 -4.29 -19.59
C VAL A 141 2.23 -5.37 -19.85
N GLU A 142 1.84 -6.48 -20.48
CA GLU A 142 2.79 -7.55 -20.83
C GLU A 142 3.95 -7.00 -21.68
N GLY A 143 3.63 -6.20 -22.71
CA GLY A 143 4.64 -5.56 -23.56
C GLY A 143 5.53 -4.60 -22.75
N ALA A 144 4.97 -3.70 -21.97
CA ALA A 144 5.73 -2.73 -21.19
C ALA A 144 6.65 -3.39 -20.15
N VAL A 145 6.18 -4.42 -19.44
CA VAL A 145 7.00 -5.18 -18.48
C VAL A 145 8.10 -5.96 -19.18
N GLN A 146 7.80 -6.60 -20.32
CA GLN A 146 8.78 -7.34 -21.12
C GLN A 146 9.92 -6.43 -21.58
N ASP A 147 9.58 -5.26 -22.13
CA ASP A 147 10.56 -4.36 -22.77
C ASP A 147 11.43 -3.61 -21.76
N THR A 148 10.87 -3.26 -20.59
CA THR A 148 11.55 -2.39 -19.63
C THR A 148 12.18 -3.12 -18.45
N LEU A 149 11.52 -4.15 -17.91
CA LEU A 149 11.93 -4.81 -16.67
C LEU A 149 12.42 -6.24 -16.88
N ALA A 150 11.68 -7.06 -17.61
CA ALA A 150 12.02 -8.46 -17.83
C ALA A 150 13.32 -8.58 -18.65
N SER A 151 13.45 -7.82 -19.73
CA SER A 151 14.68 -7.77 -20.54
C SER A 151 15.91 -7.32 -19.75
N ALA A 152 15.75 -6.39 -18.82
CA ALA A 152 16.84 -5.85 -18.01
C ALA A 152 17.26 -6.78 -16.86
N THR A 153 16.33 -7.57 -16.32
CA THR A 153 16.57 -8.47 -15.18
C THR A 153 16.86 -9.92 -15.61
N GLY A 154 16.50 -10.31 -16.83
CA GLY A 154 16.53 -11.68 -17.30
C GLY A 154 15.44 -12.59 -16.71
N LEU A 155 14.45 -12.01 -16.03
CA LEU A 155 13.32 -12.71 -15.43
C LEU A 155 12.15 -12.81 -16.41
N SER A 156 11.24 -13.77 -16.18
CA SER A 156 9.96 -13.79 -16.89
C SER A 156 9.06 -12.61 -16.48
N VAL A 157 8.10 -12.24 -17.33
CA VAL A 157 7.09 -11.19 -17.03
C VAL A 157 6.36 -11.51 -15.73
N THR A 158 5.99 -12.77 -15.52
CA THR A 158 5.30 -13.21 -14.29
C THR A 158 6.19 -13.09 -13.05
N ASP A 159 7.49 -13.46 -13.16
CA ASP A 159 8.42 -13.34 -12.03
C ASP A 159 8.69 -11.87 -11.66
N VAL A 160 8.77 -11.00 -12.68
CA VAL A 160 8.86 -9.54 -12.46
C VAL A 160 7.63 -9.01 -11.73
N ALA A 161 6.43 -9.39 -12.19
CA ALA A 161 5.19 -8.98 -11.54
C ALA A 161 5.12 -9.46 -10.08
N ALA A 162 5.48 -10.73 -9.82
CA ALA A 162 5.57 -11.27 -8.46
C ALA A 162 6.62 -10.54 -7.62
N GLY A 163 7.75 -10.16 -8.22
CA GLY A 163 8.79 -9.36 -7.58
C GLY A 163 8.28 -7.98 -7.18
N ILE A 164 7.57 -7.27 -8.07
CA ILE A 164 6.97 -5.95 -7.80
C ILE A 164 6.00 -6.04 -6.62
N HIS A 165 5.06 -6.98 -6.69
CA HIS A 165 4.07 -7.22 -5.63
C HIS A 165 4.74 -7.53 -4.28
N SER A 166 5.78 -8.37 -4.28
CA SER A 166 6.50 -8.73 -3.06
C SER A 166 7.27 -7.55 -2.47
N ILE A 167 7.96 -6.76 -3.31
CA ILE A 167 8.75 -5.59 -2.86
C ILE A 167 7.85 -4.53 -2.23
N VAL A 168 6.70 -4.21 -2.83
CA VAL A 168 5.80 -3.22 -2.26
C VAL A 168 5.21 -3.69 -0.93
N ASN A 169 4.87 -4.98 -0.80
CA ASN A 169 4.40 -5.56 0.46
C ASN A 169 5.49 -5.50 1.55
N GLU A 170 6.74 -5.85 1.24
CA GLU A 170 7.85 -5.74 2.18
C GLU A 170 8.13 -4.30 2.62
N ASN A 171 8.07 -3.34 1.70
CA ASN A 171 8.24 -1.92 2.03
C ASN A 171 7.18 -1.45 3.02
N MET A 172 5.91 -1.81 2.78
CA MET A 172 4.81 -1.48 3.67
C MET A 172 4.90 -2.20 5.01
N ALA A 173 5.21 -3.50 5.00
CA ALA A 173 5.35 -4.29 6.22
C ALA A 173 6.53 -3.82 7.08
N ALA A 174 7.66 -3.44 6.49
CA ALA A 174 8.81 -2.90 7.21
C ALA A 174 8.46 -1.59 7.93
N ALA A 175 7.80 -0.67 7.24
CA ALA A 175 7.35 0.60 7.81
C ALA A 175 6.33 0.38 8.94
N THR A 176 5.39 -0.56 8.75
CA THR A 176 4.40 -0.93 9.76
C THR A 176 5.05 -1.54 10.99
N ARG A 177 6.01 -2.44 10.82
CA ARG A 177 6.78 -3.02 11.94
C ARG A 177 7.48 -1.94 12.76
N MET A 178 8.12 -0.98 12.08
CA MET A 178 8.78 0.15 12.76
C MET A 178 7.79 0.98 13.58
N TYR A 179 6.69 1.37 12.97
CA TYR A 179 5.63 2.16 13.61
C TYR A 179 5.07 1.48 14.86
N ILE A 180 4.77 0.17 14.76
CA ILE A 180 4.22 -0.62 15.87
C ILE A 180 5.28 -0.83 16.97
N ALA A 181 6.53 -1.09 16.58
CA ALA A 181 7.64 -1.29 17.53
C ALA A 181 7.97 -0.01 18.31
N GLU A 182 7.94 1.17 17.69
CA GLU A 182 8.12 2.47 18.38
C GLU A 182 7.09 2.68 19.50
N LYS A 183 5.93 2.04 19.39
CA LYS A 183 4.85 2.06 20.38
C LYS A 183 4.94 0.93 21.41
N GLY A 184 5.95 0.08 21.32
CA GLY A 184 6.12 -1.08 22.22
C GLY A 184 5.03 -2.15 22.03
N ARG A 185 4.42 -2.21 20.83
CA ARG A 185 3.34 -3.14 20.50
C ARG A 185 3.83 -4.32 19.66
N ASP A 186 3.04 -5.39 19.62
CA ASP A 186 3.30 -6.60 18.83
C ASP A 186 2.21 -6.75 17.76
N PRO A 187 2.54 -6.70 16.45
CA PRO A 187 1.56 -6.80 15.38
C PRO A 187 0.74 -8.10 15.39
N ARG A 188 1.29 -9.17 15.95
CA ARG A 188 0.63 -10.49 16.05
C ARG A 188 -0.64 -10.48 16.93
N ARG A 189 -0.81 -9.45 17.75
CA ARG A 189 -1.97 -9.27 18.62
C ARG A 189 -3.13 -8.54 17.94
N TYR A 190 -2.92 -8.07 16.71
CA TYR A 190 -3.90 -7.28 15.96
C TYR A 190 -4.51 -8.09 14.83
N ALA A 191 -5.70 -7.71 14.42
CA ALA A 191 -6.21 -8.06 13.10
C ALA A 191 -5.90 -6.93 12.10
N LEU A 192 -5.81 -7.25 10.82
CA LEU A 192 -5.60 -6.28 9.75
C LEU A 192 -6.94 -5.94 9.12
N LEU A 193 -7.34 -4.68 9.16
CA LEU A 193 -8.49 -4.17 8.39
C LEU A 193 -7.98 -3.54 7.12
N ALA A 194 -8.27 -4.14 5.98
CA ALA A 194 -7.82 -3.66 4.67
C ALA A 194 -8.90 -2.84 3.98
N SER A 195 -8.57 -1.61 3.62
CA SER A 195 -9.42 -0.66 2.92
C SER A 195 -8.66 0.07 1.81
N GLY A 196 -9.37 0.90 1.05
CA GLY A 196 -8.80 1.56 -0.13
C GLY A 196 -8.81 0.65 -1.36
N GLY A 197 -8.65 1.25 -2.54
CA GLY A 197 -8.75 0.52 -3.82
C GLY A 197 -7.72 -0.58 -4.02
N ALA A 198 -6.53 -0.46 -3.43
CA ALA A 198 -5.46 -1.46 -3.52
C ALA A 198 -5.29 -2.29 -2.23
N GLY A 199 -5.84 -1.83 -1.09
CA GLY A 199 -5.65 -2.48 0.21
C GLY A 199 -6.01 -3.97 0.25
N PRO A 200 -7.19 -4.39 -0.21
CA PRO A 200 -7.58 -5.80 -0.22
C PRO A 200 -6.65 -6.72 -1.02
N VAL A 201 -6.11 -6.24 -2.14
CA VAL A 201 -5.16 -6.99 -2.99
C VAL A 201 -3.88 -7.34 -2.22
N HIS A 202 -3.40 -6.42 -1.39
CA HIS A 202 -2.16 -6.57 -0.64
C HIS A 202 -2.35 -7.14 0.77
N ALA A 203 -3.60 -7.24 1.26
CA ALA A 203 -3.92 -7.60 2.63
C ALA A 203 -3.33 -8.94 3.08
N TYR A 204 -3.40 -9.97 2.23
CA TYR A 204 -2.82 -11.28 2.54
C TYR A 204 -1.29 -11.22 2.68
N GLY A 205 -0.62 -10.58 1.73
CA GLY A 205 0.84 -10.39 1.76
C GLY A 205 1.29 -9.65 3.02
N MET A 206 0.59 -8.57 3.36
CA MET A 206 0.83 -7.79 4.57
C MET A 206 0.62 -8.61 5.84
N ALA A 207 -0.50 -9.33 5.96
CA ALA A 207 -0.81 -10.16 7.12
C ALA A 207 0.25 -11.25 7.32
N LYS A 208 0.67 -11.92 6.23
CA LYS A 208 1.73 -12.94 6.25
C LYS A 208 3.06 -12.37 6.75
N LEU A 209 3.48 -11.22 6.25
CA LEU A 209 4.74 -10.56 6.62
C LEU A 209 4.73 -10.06 8.07
N LEU A 210 3.59 -9.56 8.54
CA LEU A 210 3.40 -9.09 9.92
C LEU A 210 3.06 -10.22 10.90
N LYS A 211 2.86 -11.45 10.41
CA LYS A 211 2.42 -12.62 11.18
C LYS A 211 1.07 -12.40 11.86
N ILE A 212 0.19 -11.71 11.17
CA ILE A 212 -1.20 -11.47 11.57
C ILE A 212 -2.04 -12.63 11.05
N ASN A 213 -2.93 -13.17 11.88
CA ASN A 213 -3.73 -14.36 11.56
C ASN A 213 -5.18 -14.04 11.15
N ARG A 214 -5.60 -12.78 11.23
CA ARG A 214 -6.96 -12.35 10.89
C ARG A 214 -6.93 -11.11 10.02
N VAL A 215 -7.62 -11.19 8.88
CA VAL A 215 -7.82 -10.06 7.95
C VAL A 215 -9.32 -9.78 7.83
N ILE A 216 -9.69 -8.51 7.84
CA ILE A 216 -11.04 -8.02 7.63
C ILE A 216 -10.99 -7.15 6.37
N CYS A 217 -11.75 -7.54 5.35
CA CYS A 217 -11.96 -6.76 4.13
C CYS A 217 -13.44 -6.34 4.11
N PRO A 218 -13.76 -5.07 4.37
CA PRO A 218 -15.12 -4.57 4.22
C PRO A 218 -15.58 -4.65 2.76
N LEU A 219 -16.84 -4.98 2.55
CA LEU A 219 -17.49 -4.94 1.25
C LEU A 219 -18.04 -3.54 0.98
#